data_c9083b1e815a6107594bf261465a54f3
#
_entry.id   c9083b1e815a6107594bf261465a54f3
#
_cell.length_a   1.000
_cell.length_b   1.000
_cell.length_c   1.000
_cell.angle_alpha   90.00
_cell.angle_beta   90.00
_cell.angle_gamma   90.00
#
_symmetry.space_group_name_H-M   'P 1'
#
loop_
_entity.id
_entity.type
_entity.pdbx_description
1 polymer ?
#
loop_
_entity_poly.entity_id
_entity_poly.type
_entity_poly.pdbx_seq_one_letter_code
_entity_poly.pdbx_strand_id
1 'polypeptide(L)'
;MKTFIGGTKRSYHPLVIVLFHLNILDKELLQQIPYATRCYWRKTMQQEQFGYEQVREFMDHNLDLLTVYKSKQLFRFMVMICNMYKGYAGMLSQMKKVQQQSREYAAAVVEAVSKLNKYVNVRVAARIMNSTYQSYYRYKNKWHCTKSKRGRCFRSTPQQLSLREIQVIDAAMQHPSNFGVPKSTVYYRLLRKRKLYCSLSTFYHYTKTGLSVLKKRVVTREALRAVRCFQYLHVDITLLTTTKPPYVKHYIAFVKDNFSKAILDYGIFSNRSSGNIRSLFECVFEKYSLSGNPEQISIVCDGGSENKGELLLWMAQQVVPHVKKLTAGVDVKSNSMSESVHHILKHEFLRGKVPDDIHGAIARFVTYHNNERYPLEHYGYTCNEVLRGAIPDRHRFASKIAEAGQIRIWENKNFGCKAIRGCESAVIATNKEVNDPE
;
A
#
# COMPACT_ATOMS: atom_id res chain seq x y z
N MET A 1 16.62 -23.04 32.34
CA MET A 1 16.09 -22.92 30.97
C MET A 1 15.44 -21.55 30.80
N LYS A 2 16.21 -20.58 30.37
CA LYS A 2 15.75 -19.21 30.17
C LYS A 2 15.45 -19.01 28.69
N THR A 3 14.21 -18.71 28.33
CA THR A 3 13.88 -18.21 26.98
C THR A 3 13.87 -16.69 27.03
N PHE A 4 14.78 -16.06 26.34
CA PHE A 4 14.71 -14.63 26.09
C PHE A 4 13.76 -14.37 24.93
N ILE A 5 12.62 -13.74 25.21
CA ILE A 5 11.81 -13.07 24.22
C ILE A 5 11.96 -11.59 24.53
N GLY A 6 12.43 -10.81 23.59
CA GLY A 6 12.82 -9.41 23.71
C GLY A 6 11.96 -8.59 24.69
N GLY A 7 12.56 -8.20 25.80
CA GLY A 7 11.97 -7.47 26.91
C GLY A 7 12.48 -8.00 28.24
N THR A 8 12.43 -7.17 29.26
CA THR A 8 12.96 -7.41 30.62
C THR A 8 12.29 -8.55 31.41
N LYS A 9 11.27 -9.23 30.87
CA LYS A 9 10.57 -10.33 31.54
C LYS A 9 11.07 -11.68 31.04
N ARG A 10 11.64 -12.50 31.93
CA ARG A 10 12.00 -13.90 31.68
C ARG A 10 10.74 -14.74 31.65
N SER A 11 10.47 -15.46 30.56
CA SER A 11 9.41 -16.47 30.48
C SER A 11 10.00 -17.88 30.66
N TYR A 12 9.29 -18.74 31.36
CA TYR A 12 9.67 -20.12 31.57
C TYR A 12 8.70 -21.05 30.87
N HIS A 13 9.22 -22.18 30.42
CA HIS A 13 8.37 -23.18 29.79
C HIS A 13 7.33 -23.69 30.80
N PRO A 14 6.05 -23.92 30.43
CA PRO A 14 5.02 -24.41 31.34
C PRO A 14 5.41 -25.66 32.12
N LEU A 15 6.13 -26.59 31.49
CA LEU A 15 6.63 -27.80 32.14
C LEU A 15 7.57 -27.50 33.31
N VAL A 16 8.40 -26.46 33.25
CA VAL A 16 9.28 -26.03 34.35
C VAL A 16 8.47 -25.58 35.55
N ILE A 17 7.33 -24.90 35.29
CA ILE A 17 6.40 -24.46 36.34
C ILE A 17 5.73 -25.69 37.00
N VAL A 18 5.30 -26.63 36.18
CA VAL A 18 4.72 -27.91 36.68
C VAL A 18 5.73 -28.68 37.52
N LEU A 19 6.96 -28.87 37.05
CA LEU A 19 8.02 -29.56 37.80
C LEU A 19 8.39 -28.83 39.09
N PHE A 20 8.32 -27.48 39.12
CA PHE A 20 8.50 -26.70 40.33
C PHE A 20 7.42 -27.00 41.38
N HIS A 21 6.16 -27.03 40.98
CA HIS A 21 5.05 -27.35 41.90
C HIS A 21 5.05 -28.78 42.40
N LEU A 22 5.59 -29.70 41.61
CA LEU A 22 5.77 -31.09 42.01
C LEU A 22 7.03 -31.33 42.86
N ASN A 23 7.81 -30.26 43.15
CA ASN A 23 9.09 -30.35 43.87
C ASN A 23 10.12 -31.32 43.24
N ILE A 24 10.06 -31.50 41.91
CA ILE A 24 10.90 -32.41 41.15
C ILE A 24 12.06 -31.67 40.49
N LEU A 25 12.07 -30.31 40.51
CA LEU A 25 13.16 -29.50 39.95
C LEU A 25 14.45 -29.72 40.72
N ASP A 26 15.52 -30.00 39.98
CA ASP A 26 16.86 -30.10 40.49
C ASP A 26 17.30 -28.79 41.19
N LYS A 27 18.09 -28.91 42.27
CA LYS A 27 18.56 -27.77 43.07
C LYS A 27 19.32 -26.74 42.24
N GLU A 28 20.12 -27.17 41.26
CA GLU A 28 20.89 -26.30 40.38
C GLU A 28 19.99 -25.45 39.46
N LEU A 29 18.91 -26.04 38.95
CA LEU A 29 17.89 -25.33 38.15
C LEU A 29 17.06 -24.39 39.00
N LEU A 30 16.73 -24.84 40.23
CA LEU A 30 15.97 -24.04 41.18
C LEU A 30 16.71 -22.73 41.53
N GLN A 31 18.04 -22.81 41.69
CA GLN A 31 18.88 -21.64 41.97
C GLN A 31 18.92 -20.64 40.77
N GLN A 32 18.75 -21.11 39.54
CA GLN A 32 18.74 -20.25 38.35
C GLN A 32 17.42 -19.48 38.19
N ILE A 33 16.36 -19.87 38.90
CA ILE A 33 15.06 -19.21 38.88
C ILE A 33 15.02 -18.12 39.96
N PRO A 34 14.80 -16.84 39.63
CA PRO A 34 14.74 -15.76 40.61
C PRO A 34 13.75 -16.05 41.74
N TYR A 35 14.11 -15.68 42.95
CA TYR A 35 13.28 -15.88 44.13
C TYR A 35 11.86 -15.31 43.97
N ALA A 36 11.73 -14.09 43.42
CA ALA A 36 10.46 -13.46 43.15
C ALA A 36 9.58 -14.29 42.20
N THR A 37 10.15 -14.93 41.18
CA THR A 37 9.43 -15.84 40.29
C THR A 37 8.93 -17.10 41.01
N ARG A 38 9.76 -17.66 41.86
CA ARG A 38 9.37 -18.81 42.68
C ARG A 38 8.21 -18.51 43.66
N CYS A 39 8.28 -17.30 44.27
CA CYS A 39 7.19 -16.80 45.13
C CYS A 39 5.90 -16.57 44.36
N TYR A 40 6.01 -15.99 43.16
CA TYR A 40 4.86 -15.81 42.29
C TYR A 40 4.22 -17.13 41.90
N TRP A 41 5.01 -18.13 41.51
CA TRP A 41 4.46 -19.45 41.18
C TRP A 41 3.79 -20.12 42.38
N ARG A 42 4.35 -20.02 43.60
CA ARG A 42 3.68 -20.53 44.80
C ARG A 42 2.32 -19.89 45.08
N LYS A 43 2.19 -18.56 44.84
CA LYS A 43 0.93 -17.85 45.03
C LYS A 43 -0.10 -18.15 43.93
N THR A 44 0.34 -18.46 42.72
CA THR A 44 -0.56 -18.78 41.61
C THR A 44 -1.00 -20.24 41.55
N MET A 45 -0.58 -21.04 42.50
CA MET A 45 -0.93 -22.47 42.60
C MET A 45 -2.45 -22.71 42.76
N GLN A 46 -3.20 -21.74 43.24
CA GLN A 46 -4.65 -21.83 43.44
C GLN A 46 -5.50 -21.48 42.21
N GLN A 47 -4.88 -21.02 41.12
CA GLN A 47 -5.61 -20.69 39.90
C GLN A 47 -5.39 -21.78 38.86
N GLU A 48 -6.46 -22.27 38.26
CA GLU A 48 -6.53 -23.29 37.18
C GLU A 48 -5.76 -22.83 35.91
N GLN A 49 -4.50 -22.53 36.00
CA GLN A 49 -3.69 -22.12 34.89
C GLN A 49 -2.91 -23.33 34.36
N PHE A 50 -3.14 -23.68 33.12
CA PHE A 50 -2.35 -24.61 32.30
C PHE A 50 -2.65 -26.11 32.41
N GLY A 51 -3.84 -26.54 32.79
CA GLY A 51 -4.16 -27.96 32.91
C GLY A 51 -3.32 -28.67 33.98
N TYR A 52 -2.90 -27.92 35.00
CA TYR A 52 -2.09 -28.43 36.12
C TYR A 52 -2.77 -29.56 36.87
N GLU A 53 -4.09 -29.47 37.11
CA GLU A 53 -4.87 -30.50 37.80
C GLU A 53 -4.85 -31.80 37.02
N GLN A 54 -5.02 -31.79 35.71
CA GLN A 54 -4.98 -33.02 34.91
C GLN A 54 -3.57 -33.64 34.89
N VAL A 55 -2.52 -32.85 34.93
CA VAL A 55 -1.15 -33.36 35.07
C VAL A 55 -0.92 -33.90 36.46
N ARG A 56 -1.48 -33.27 37.47
CA ARG A 56 -1.40 -33.71 38.85
C ARG A 56 -2.17 -35.01 39.05
N GLU A 57 -3.41 -35.13 38.62
CA GLU A 57 -4.19 -36.36 38.64
C GLU A 57 -3.47 -37.50 37.92
N PHE A 58 -2.93 -37.25 36.74
CA PHE A 58 -2.12 -38.24 36.00
C PHE A 58 -0.91 -38.69 36.79
N MET A 59 -0.22 -37.77 37.48
CA MET A 59 0.98 -38.06 38.25
C MET A 59 0.64 -38.76 39.56
N ASP A 60 -0.45 -38.39 40.23
CA ASP A 60 -0.93 -39.03 41.47
C ASP A 60 -1.39 -40.48 41.22
N HIS A 61 -1.97 -40.78 40.05
CA HIS A 61 -2.35 -42.13 39.62
C HIS A 61 -1.16 -42.98 39.13
N ASN A 62 -0.03 -42.39 38.86
CA ASN A 62 1.15 -43.07 38.34
C ASN A 62 2.39 -42.83 39.23
N LEU A 63 2.23 -42.92 40.53
CA LEU A 63 3.27 -42.71 41.55
C LEU A 63 4.54 -43.56 41.31
N ASP A 64 4.40 -44.75 40.75
CA ASP A 64 5.54 -45.61 40.37
C ASP A 64 6.36 -45.02 39.24
N LEU A 65 5.74 -44.29 38.34
CA LEU A 65 6.43 -43.50 37.30
C LEU A 65 7.16 -42.29 37.90
N LEU A 66 6.71 -41.70 38.99
CA LEU A 66 7.37 -40.59 39.69
C LEU A 66 8.75 -40.96 40.23
N THR A 67 8.94 -42.23 40.66
CA THR A 67 10.27 -42.74 41.09
C THR A 67 11.23 -42.75 39.90
N VAL A 68 10.75 -43.04 38.70
CA VAL A 68 11.53 -42.97 37.46
C VAL A 68 11.87 -41.51 37.10
N TYR A 69 11.01 -40.54 37.38
CA TYR A 69 11.25 -39.11 37.16
C TYR A 69 12.31 -38.53 38.11
N LYS A 70 12.61 -39.15 39.23
CA LYS A 70 13.70 -38.80 40.13
C LYS A 70 15.07 -39.23 39.57
N SER A 71 15.09 -40.08 38.54
CA SER A 71 16.34 -40.48 37.89
C SER A 71 16.98 -39.34 37.12
N LYS A 72 18.26 -39.11 37.36
CA LYS A 72 19.08 -38.06 36.72
C LYS A 72 19.06 -38.21 35.18
N GLN A 73 18.94 -39.42 34.67
CA GLN A 73 18.88 -39.74 33.24
C GLN A 73 17.57 -39.32 32.60
N LEU A 74 16.41 -39.60 33.24
CA LEU A 74 15.12 -39.22 32.73
C LEU A 74 14.93 -37.71 32.74
N PHE A 75 15.44 -37.02 33.76
CA PHE A 75 15.42 -35.58 33.81
C PHE A 75 16.25 -34.97 32.66
N ARG A 76 17.45 -35.50 32.36
CA ARG A 76 18.24 -35.09 31.20
C ARG A 76 17.52 -35.32 29.91
N PHE A 77 16.84 -36.42 29.74
CA PHE A 77 16.02 -36.74 28.58
C PHE A 77 14.86 -35.75 28.39
N MET A 78 14.14 -35.42 29.45
CA MET A 78 13.07 -34.41 29.43
C MET A 78 13.61 -33.02 29.08
N VAL A 79 14.78 -32.64 29.59
CA VAL A 79 15.45 -31.39 29.26
C VAL A 79 15.82 -31.37 27.79
N MET A 80 16.29 -32.48 27.24
CA MET A 80 16.61 -32.61 25.81
C MET A 80 15.35 -32.45 24.96
N ILE A 81 14.24 -33.12 25.28
CA ILE A 81 12.95 -32.97 24.58
C ILE A 81 12.47 -31.52 24.63
N CYS A 82 12.56 -30.87 25.79
CA CYS A 82 12.19 -29.47 25.93
C CYS A 82 13.05 -28.54 25.07
N ASN A 83 14.34 -28.82 24.93
CA ASN A 83 15.25 -28.05 24.07
C ASN A 83 14.96 -28.28 22.58
N MET A 84 14.71 -29.54 22.19
CA MET A 84 14.27 -29.86 20.83
C MET A 84 12.96 -29.15 20.49
N TYR A 85 11.96 -29.19 21.40
CA TYR A 85 10.70 -28.48 21.22
C TYR A 85 10.91 -26.96 21.09
N LYS A 86 11.81 -26.36 21.88
CA LYS A 86 12.12 -24.93 21.74
C LYS A 86 12.74 -24.60 20.39
N GLY A 87 13.65 -25.42 19.92
CA GLY A 87 14.26 -25.26 18.59
C GLY A 87 13.17 -25.33 17.50
N TYR A 88 12.32 -26.34 17.58
CA TYR A 88 11.18 -26.52 16.66
C TYR A 88 10.19 -25.35 16.73
N ALA A 89 9.80 -24.90 17.92
CA ALA A 89 8.92 -23.77 18.10
C ALA A 89 9.53 -22.45 17.58
N GLY A 90 10.84 -22.29 17.73
CA GLY A 90 11.59 -21.17 17.14
C GLY A 90 11.55 -21.19 15.61
N MET A 91 11.81 -22.32 15.01
CA MET A 91 11.70 -22.51 13.54
C MET A 91 10.28 -22.25 13.06
N LEU A 92 9.25 -22.80 13.72
CA LEU A 92 7.85 -22.56 13.42
C LEU A 92 7.48 -21.08 13.53
N SER A 93 8.04 -20.34 14.49
CA SER A 93 7.77 -18.91 14.64
C SER A 93 8.31 -18.08 13.48
N GLN A 94 9.46 -18.46 12.93
CA GLN A 94 10.04 -17.83 11.73
C GLN A 94 9.23 -18.16 10.48
N MET A 95 8.80 -19.42 10.34
CA MET A 95 7.93 -19.86 9.24
C MET A 95 6.49 -19.32 9.36
N LYS A 96 6.06 -18.97 10.55
CA LYS A 96 4.68 -18.51 10.85
C LYS A 96 4.27 -17.29 10.03
N LYS A 97 5.17 -16.34 9.76
CA LYS A 97 4.88 -15.16 8.92
C LYS A 97 4.55 -15.55 7.48
N VAL A 98 5.13 -16.62 6.98
CA VAL A 98 4.94 -17.11 5.61
C VAL A 98 3.71 -18.04 5.54
N GLN A 99 3.56 -18.95 6.51
CA GLN A 99 2.52 -20.00 6.51
C GLN A 99 1.17 -19.57 7.09
N GLN A 100 1.10 -18.48 7.86
CA GLN A 100 -0.15 -18.03 8.50
C GLN A 100 -1.32 -17.78 7.53
N GLN A 101 -1.06 -17.73 6.24
CA GLN A 101 -2.04 -17.51 5.19
C GLN A 101 -2.55 -18.83 4.56
N SER A 102 -1.94 -19.97 4.87
CA SER A 102 -2.32 -21.25 4.26
C SER A 102 -3.47 -21.91 5.05
N ARG A 103 -4.41 -22.47 4.31
CA ARG A 103 -5.50 -23.30 4.85
C ARG A 103 -4.96 -24.55 5.54
N GLU A 104 -3.93 -25.13 4.99
CA GLU A 104 -3.26 -26.32 5.49
C GLU A 104 -2.66 -26.08 6.86
N TYR A 105 -2.00 -24.94 7.08
CA TYR A 105 -1.51 -24.58 8.40
C TYR A 105 -2.64 -24.44 9.43
N ALA A 106 -3.75 -23.79 9.08
CA ALA A 106 -4.87 -23.63 9.97
C ALA A 106 -5.53 -24.99 10.33
N ALA A 107 -5.66 -25.88 9.35
CA ALA A 107 -6.18 -27.22 9.54
C ALA A 107 -5.24 -28.06 10.44
N ALA A 108 -3.94 -28.04 10.18
CA ALA A 108 -2.94 -28.73 10.98
C ALA A 108 -2.94 -28.27 12.45
N VAL A 109 -3.03 -26.95 12.70
CA VAL A 109 -3.14 -26.40 14.06
C VAL A 109 -4.41 -26.89 14.76
N VAL A 110 -5.56 -26.88 14.06
CA VAL A 110 -6.83 -27.35 14.65
C VAL A 110 -6.77 -28.83 14.97
N GLU A 111 -6.23 -29.64 14.08
CA GLU A 111 -6.08 -31.09 14.29
C GLU A 111 -5.14 -31.41 15.45
N ALA A 112 -3.94 -30.78 15.47
CA ALA A 112 -2.96 -31.00 16.52
C ALA A 112 -3.48 -30.57 17.89
N VAL A 113 -4.12 -29.38 18.00
CA VAL A 113 -4.71 -28.91 19.26
C VAL A 113 -5.86 -29.85 19.71
N SER A 114 -6.66 -30.35 18.76
CA SER A 114 -7.75 -31.28 19.09
C SER A 114 -7.22 -32.61 19.61
N LYS A 115 -6.10 -33.11 19.07
CA LYS A 115 -5.44 -34.33 19.59
C LYS A 115 -4.85 -34.09 21.00
N LEU A 116 -4.16 -32.98 21.18
CA LEU A 116 -3.54 -32.60 22.45
C LEU A 116 -4.58 -32.29 23.54
N ASN A 117 -5.77 -31.80 23.17
CA ASN A 117 -6.83 -31.48 24.12
C ASN A 117 -7.38 -32.72 24.86
N LYS A 118 -7.05 -33.95 24.46
CA LYS A 118 -7.35 -35.17 25.17
C LYS A 118 -6.52 -35.32 26.48
N TYR A 119 -5.34 -34.63 26.49
CA TYR A 119 -4.35 -34.77 27.58
C TYR A 119 -4.13 -33.49 28.36
N VAL A 120 -4.32 -32.32 27.71
CA VAL A 120 -4.08 -31.00 28.30
C VAL A 120 -5.16 -30.01 27.89
N ASN A 121 -5.36 -28.96 28.71
CA ASN A 121 -6.33 -27.92 28.40
C ASN A 121 -6.04 -27.26 27.02
N VAL A 122 -7.11 -26.89 26.30
CA VAL A 122 -7.05 -26.26 24.98
C VAL A 122 -6.10 -25.03 24.92
N ARG A 123 -6.06 -24.26 26.01
CA ARG A 123 -5.14 -23.08 26.07
C ARG A 123 -3.68 -23.51 26.07
N VAL A 124 -3.35 -24.57 26.80
CA VAL A 124 -2.02 -25.16 26.85
C VAL A 124 -1.69 -25.83 25.53
N ALA A 125 -2.59 -26.61 24.96
CA ALA A 125 -2.44 -27.27 23.68
C ALA A 125 -2.19 -26.24 22.54
N ALA A 126 -2.96 -25.15 22.50
CA ALA A 126 -2.74 -24.09 21.52
C ALA A 126 -1.37 -23.42 21.68
N ARG A 127 -0.91 -23.22 22.92
CA ARG A 127 0.40 -22.63 23.21
C ARG A 127 1.54 -23.58 22.84
N ILE A 128 1.40 -24.88 23.09
CA ILE A 128 2.34 -25.91 22.60
C ILE A 128 2.50 -25.82 21.09
N MET A 129 1.40 -25.63 20.36
CA MET A 129 1.42 -25.43 18.91
C MET A 129 1.81 -24.01 18.47
N ASN A 130 2.45 -23.25 19.36
CA ASN A 130 2.87 -21.86 19.10
C ASN A 130 1.74 -20.98 18.54
N SER A 131 0.52 -21.22 18.99
CA SER A 131 -0.70 -20.49 18.61
C SER A 131 -1.39 -19.92 19.84
N THR A 132 -2.22 -18.89 19.64
CA THR A 132 -3.05 -18.38 20.74
C THR A 132 -4.40 -19.11 20.78
N TYR A 133 -5.01 -19.17 21.96
CA TYR A 133 -6.38 -19.68 22.13
C TYR A 133 -7.38 -19.03 21.16
N GLN A 134 -7.29 -17.70 20.99
CA GLN A 134 -8.12 -16.97 20.06
C GLN A 134 -7.85 -17.36 18.60
N SER A 135 -6.58 -17.59 18.24
CA SER A 135 -6.22 -18.08 16.90
C SER A 135 -6.76 -19.47 16.64
N TYR A 136 -6.69 -20.39 17.61
CA TYR A 136 -7.26 -21.72 17.50
C TYR A 136 -8.77 -21.68 17.22
N TYR A 137 -9.55 -20.94 18.03
CA TYR A 137 -10.99 -20.84 17.80
C TYR A 137 -11.34 -20.14 16.50
N ARG A 138 -10.55 -19.16 16.11
CA ARG A 138 -10.70 -18.53 14.80
C ARG A 138 -10.45 -19.54 13.68
N TYR A 139 -9.44 -20.41 13.79
CA TYR A 139 -9.18 -21.47 12.83
C TYR A 139 -10.28 -22.53 12.85
N LYS A 140 -10.69 -23.01 14.03
CA LYS A 140 -11.75 -23.99 14.18
C LYS A 140 -13.08 -23.52 13.60
N ASN A 141 -13.45 -22.26 13.81
CA ASN A 141 -14.75 -21.73 13.40
C ASN A 141 -14.74 -21.08 12.02
N LYS A 142 -13.57 -20.66 11.51
CA LYS A 142 -13.42 -19.85 10.29
C LYS A 142 -12.22 -20.28 9.43
N TRP A 143 -11.71 -21.47 9.61
CA TRP A 143 -10.55 -21.98 8.87
C TRP A 143 -10.80 -22.13 7.37
N HIS A 144 -12.06 -22.33 6.98
CA HIS A 144 -12.51 -22.40 5.61
C HIS A 144 -12.51 -21.03 4.89
N CYS A 145 -12.45 -19.93 5.65
CA CYS A 145 -12.36 -18.59 5.07
C CYS A 145 -10.90 -18.27 4.81
N THR A 146 -10.56 -17.90 3.57
CA THR A 146 -9.19 -17.53 3.21
C THR A 146 -8.74 -16.31 4.02
N LYS A 147 -7.47 -16.30 4.43
CA LYS A 147 -6.87 -15.17 5.15
C LYS A 147 -6.25 -14.13 4.23
N SER A 148 -6.32 -14.32 2.93
CA SER A 148 -5.84 -13.32 2.00
C SER A 148 -6.61 -12.02 2.24
N LYS A 149 -5.95 -10.88 2.05
CA LYS A 149 -6.59 -9.57 2.20
C LYS A 149 -7.81 -9.40 1.27
N ARG A 150 -7.84 -10.13 0.16
CA ARG A 150 -8.94 -10.19 -0.80
C ARG A 150 -10.00 -11.26 -0.48
N GLY A 151 -9.61 -12.31 0.24
CA GLY A 151 -10.47 -13.46 0.53
C GLY A 151 -10.92 -13.56 1.99
N ARG A 152 -10.99 -12.46 2.74
CA ARG A 152 -11.56 -12.46 4.09
C ARG A 152 -13.05 -12.76 4.02
N CYS A 153 -13.57 -13.46 5.03
CA CYS A 153 -15.00 -13.71 5.13
C CYS A 153 -15.77 -12.36 5.19
N PHE A 154 -16.63 -12.12 4.22
CA PHE A 154 -17.41 -10.89 4.10
C PHE A 154 -18.30 -10.65 5.32
N ARG A 155 -18.92 -11.67 5.86
CA ARG A 155 -19.74 -11.56 7.08
C ARG A 155 -18.95 -11.22 8.33
N SER A 156 -17.71 -11.72 8.43
CA SER A 156 -16.87 -11.46 9.62
C SER A 156 -16.09 -10.14 9.53
N THR A 157 -15.94 -9.58 8.34
CA THR A 157 -15.25 -8.32 8.09
C THR A 157 -16.10 -7.48 7.13
N PRO A 158 -17.27 -7.01 7.58
CA PRO A 158 -18.26 -6.41 6.68
C PRO A 158 -17.84 -5.06 6.06
N GLN A 159 -16.80 -4.43 6.59
CA GLN A 159 -16.25 -3.17 6.05
C GLN A 159 -15.34 -3.36 4.84
N GLN A 160 -14.91 -4.61 4.53
CA GLN A 160 -14.09 -4.86 3.33
C GLN A 160 -14.89 -4.58 2.06
N LEU A 161 -14.20 -4.34 0.93
CA LEU A 161 -14.88 -4.18 -0.36
C LEU A 161 -15.70 -5.42 -0.69
N SER A 162 -16.89 -5.22 -1.24
CA SER A 162 -17.74 -6.31 -1.73
C SER A 162 -17.07 -7.01 -2.92
N LEU A 163 -17.52 -8.23 -3.23
CA LEU A 163 -16.98 -8.99 -4.36
C LEU A 163 -17.10 -8.19 -5.67
N ARG A 164 -18.23 -7.55 -5.89
CA ARG A 164 -18.49 -6.69 -7.05
C ARG A 164 -17.51 -5.53 -7.15
N GLU A 165 -17.21 -4.85 -6.03
CA GLU A 165 -16.26 -3.75 -6.00
C GLU A 165 -14.81 -4.22 -6.29
N ILE A 166 -14.45 -5.41 -5.79
CA ILE A 166 -13.14 -6.04 -6.09
C ILE A 166 -13.02 -6.33 -7.58
N GLN A 167 -14.06 -6.89 -8.20
CA GLN A 167 -14.11 -7.15 -9.65
C GLN A 167 -13.96 -5.87 -10.47
N VAL A 168 -14.62 -4.77 -10.07
CA VAL A 168 -14.45 -3.45 -10.71
C VAL A 168 -13.01 -2.97 -10.66
N ILE A 169 -12.32 -3.15 -9.52
CA ILE A 169 -10.91 -2.79 -9.39
C ILE A 169 -10.05 -3.65 -10.32
N ASP A 170 -10.26 -4.98 -10.30
CA ASP A 170 -9.47 -5.91 -11.09
C ASP A 170 -9.65 -5.65 -12.60
N ALA A 171 -10.88 -5.48 -13.06
CA ALA A 171 -11.18 -5.12 -14.45
C ALA A 171 -10.52 -3.80 -14.85
N ALA A 172 -10.58 -2.77 -13.99
CA ALA A 172 -9.94 -1.50 -14.27
C ALA A 172 -8.41 -1.60 -14.33
N MET A 173 -7.79 -2.43 -13.48
CA MET A 173 -6.33 -2.61 -13.45
C MET A 173 -5.81 -3.46 -14.62
N GLN A 174 -6.64 -4.35 -15.15
CA GLN A 174 -6.30 -5.20 -16.30
C GLN A 174 -6.59 -4.53 -17.64
N HIS A 175 -7.37 -3.44 -17.65
CA HIS A 175 -7.75 -2.78 -18.89
C HIS A 175 -6.52 -2.15 -19.59
N PRO A 176 -6.29 -2.43 -20.89
CA PRO A 176 -5.10 -1.98 -21.62
C PRO A 176 -4.88 -0.46 -21.59
N SER A 177 -5.96 0.34 -21.61
CA SER A 177 -5.86 1.80 -21.54
C SER A 177 -5.31 2.33 -20.22
N ASN A 178 -5.30 1.51 -19.17
CA ASN A 178 -4.80 1.88 -17.85
C ASN A 178 -3.36 1.39 -17.58
N PHE A 179 -2.74 0.68 -18.53
CA PHE A 179 -1.35 0.26 -18.38
C PHE A 179 -0.42 1.48 -18.41
N GLY A 180 0.45 1.59 -17.41
CA GLY A 180 1.35 2.74 -17.24
C GLY A 180 0.70 3.98 -16.62
N VAL A 181 -0.65 4.04 -16.54
CA VAL A 181 -1.37 5.15 -15.90
C VAL A 181 -1.22 5.07 -14.38
N PRO A 182 -0.96 6.19 -13.68
CA PRO A 182 -0.91 6.22 -12.22
C PRO A 182 -2.18 5.67 -11.58
N LYS A 183 -2.02 4.82 -10.57
CA LYS A 183 -3.15 4.22 -9.85
C LYS A 183 -4.12 5.26 -9.28
N SER A 184 -3.64 6.44 -8.89
CA SER A 184 -4.47 7.57 -8.45
C SER A 184 -5.41 8.07 -9.57
N THR A 185 -4.92 8.16 -10.80
CA THR A 185 -5.73 8.55 -11.96
C THR A 185 -6.81 7.51 -12.23
N VAL A 186 -6.47 6.21 -12.20
CA VAL A 186 -7.46 5.13 -12.35
C VAL A 186 -8.51 5.19 -11.23
N TYR A 187 -8.09 5.41 -9.99
CA TYR A 187 -8.99 5.56 -8.84
C TYR A 187 -9.99 6.71 -9.03
N TYR A 188 -9.52 7.92 -9.36
CA TYR A 188 -10.43 9.06 -9.57
C TYR A 188 -11.31 8.89 -10.79
N ARG A 189 -10.84 8.19 -11.83
CA ARG A 189 -11.66 7.81 -12.99
C ARG A 189 -12.83 6.92 -12.58
N LEU A 190 -12.61 5.95 -11.70
CA LEU A 190 -13.67 5.07 -11.17
C LEU A 190 -14.66 5.84 -10.29
N LEU A 191 -14.17 6.73 -9.42
CA LEU A 191 -15.03 7.60 -8.60
C LEU A 191 -15.94 8.49 -9.46
N ARG A 192 -15.39 9.16 -10.47
CA ARG A 192 -16.16 10.03 -11.36
C ARG A 192 -17.17 9.27 -12.22
N LYS A 193 -16.82 8.08 -12.67
CA LYS A 193 -17.73 7.18 -13.39
C LYS A 193 -18.74 6.49 -12.46
N ARG A 194 -18.77 6.82 -11.16
CA ARG A 194 -19.65 6.23 -10.15
C ARG A 194 -19.57 4.70 -10.04
N LYS A 195 -18.43 4.11 -10.45
CA LYS A 195 -18.23 2.66 -10.45
C LYS A 195 -17.70 2.12 -9.12
N LEU A 196 -17.04 2.97 -8.32
CA LEU A 196 -16.43 2.58 -7.05
C LEU A 196 -16.38 3.77 -6.10
N TYR A 197 -16.80 3.56 -4.85
CA TYR A 197 -16.67 4.54 -3.77
C TYR A 197 -15.97 3.91 -2.58
N CYS A 198 -14.67 4.10 -2.47
CA CYS A 198 -13.86 3.70 -1.33
C CYS A 198 -12.75 4.74 -1.09
N SER A 199 -12.03 4.65 0.03
CA SER A 199 -10.88 5.53 0.25
C SER A 199 -9.73 5.17 -0.70
N LEU A 200 -8.88 6.15 -1.03
CA LEU A 200 -7.68 5.94 -1.85
C LEU A 200 -6.75 4.88 -1.23
N SER A 201 -6.60 4.88 0.09
CA SER A 201 -5.80 3.89 0.81
C SER A 201 -6.37 2.47 0.66
N THR A 202 -7.70 2.33 0.71
CA THR A 202 -8.39 1.06 0.44
C THR A 202 -8.13 0.60 -0.99
N PHE A 203 -8.28 1.49 -1.97
CA PHE A 203 -7.98 1.18 -3.37
C PHE A 203 -6.55 0.70 -3.56
N TYR A 204 -5.56 1.43 -3.02
CA TYR A 204 -4.16 0.99 -3.08
C TYR A 204 -3.92 -0.36 -2.41
N HIS A 205 -4.63 -0.64 -1.32
CA HIS A 205 -4.54 -1.92 -0.64
C HIS A 205 -4.97 -3.09 -1.55
N TYR A 206 -6.06 -2.93 -2.30
CA TYR A 206 -6.57 -3.96 -3.21
C TYR A 206 -5.79 -4.05 -4.52
N THR A 207 -5.07 -2.99 -4.94
CA THR A 207 -4.24 -3.01 -6.15
C THR A 207 -2.79 -3.44 -5.91
N LYS A 208 -2.40 -3.78 -4.67
CA LYS A 208 -1.08 -4.33 -4.37
C LYS A 208 -1.01 -5.78 -4.84
N THR A 209 -0.40 -6.02 -5.98
CA THR A 209 0.00 -7.34 -6.44
C THR A 209 1.42 -7.61 -5.99
N GLY A 210 1.62 -8.65 -5.15
CA GLY A 210 2.95 -9.13 -4.76
C GLY A 210 3.66 -8.35 -3.65
N LEU A 211 4.81 -8.86 -3.23
CA LEU A 211 5.72 -8.35 -2.19
C LEU A 211 6.53 -7.12 -2.67
N SER A 212 5.88 -6.08 -3.14
CA SER A 212 6.59 -4.82 -3.37
C SER A 212 6.84 -4.11 -2.04
N VAL A 213 8.00 -4.32 -1.48
CA VAL A 213 8.55 -3.47 -0.42
C VAL A 213 8.78 -2.10 -1.03
N LEU A 214 7.80 -1.21 -0.91
CA LEU A 214 7.97 0.19 -1.27
C LEU A 214 8.98 0.79 -0.29
N LYS A 215 10.23 0.92 -0.73
CA LYS A 215 11.18 1.80 -0.07
C LYS A 215 10.55 3.21 -0.12
N LYS A 216 10.15 3.73 1.04
CA LYS A 216 9.74 5.13 1.16
C LYS A 216 10.95 5.98 0.78
N ARG A 217 10.92 6.57 -0.41
CA ARG A 217 11.85 7.62 -0.76
C ARG A 217 11.39 8.87 -0.01
N VAL A 218 12.11 9.23 1.03
CA VAL A 218 11.93 10.51 1.71
C VAL A 218 12.50 11.57 0.76
N VAL A 219 11.61 12.23 0.03
CA VAL A 219 11.99 13.36 -0.83
C VAL A 219 11.80 14.63 -0.02
N THR A 220 12.88 15.17 0.51
CA THR A 220 12.95 16.44 1.25
C THR A 220 13.10 17.64 0.30
N ARG A 221 12.39 17.67 -0.82
CA ARG A 221 12.42 18.84 -1.73
C ARG A 221 11.22 19.73 -1.43
N GLU A 222 11.48 20.95 -1.00
CA GLU A 222 10.46 22.00 -0.98
C GLU A 222 10.11 22.33 -2.42
N ALA A 223 8.91 21.91 -2.84
CA ALA A 223 8.39 22.23 -4.15
C ALA A 223 7.77 23.66 -4.14
N LEU A 224 8.05 24.43 -5.16
CA LEU A 224 7.35 25.68 -5.40
C LEU A 224 5.85 25.40 -5.58
N ARG A 225 5.00 26.00 -4.76
CA ARG A 225 3.54 25.80 -4.79
C ARG A 225 2.83 27.10 -5.06
N ALA A 226 2.09 27.14 -6.18
CA ALA A 226 1.20 28.24 -6.48
C ALA A 226 -0.07 28.16 -5.62
N VAL A 227 -0.63 29.31 -5.27
CA VAL A 227 -1.92 29.44 -4.57
C VAL A 227 -3.06 29.77 -5.52
N ARG A 228 -2.75 30.19 -6.76
CA ARG A 228 -3.70 30.51 -7.81
C ARG A 228 -3.17 30.15 -9.20
N CYS A 229 -4.06 30.06 -10.17
CA CYS A 229 -3.68 29.90 -11.59
C CYS A 229 -2.82 31.07 -12.07
N PHE A 230 -1.91 30.79 -13.00
CA PHE A 230 -0.99 31.74 -13.64
C PHE A 230 0.03 32.42 -12.71
N GLN A 231 0.11 32.04 -11.44
CA GLN A 231 1.13 32.59 -10.53
C GLN A 231 2.55 32.16 -10.92
N TYR A 232 2.72 30.89 -11.23
CA TYR A 232 3.98 30.32 -11.72
C TYR A 232 3.73 29.52 -12.99
N LEU A 233 4.36 29.97 -14.09
CA LEU A 233 4.35 29.28 -15.38
C LEU A 233 5.69 28.60 -15.58
N HIS A 234 5.67 27.30 -15.77
CA HIS A 234 6.87 26.51 -16.02
C HIS A 234 7.05 26.24 -17.49
N VAL A 235 8.25 26.40 -17.99
CA VAL A 235 8.64 26.02 -19.36
C VAL A 235 9.90 25.17 -19.34
N ASP A 236 9.92 24.18 -20.22
CA ASP A 236 11.10 23.36 -20.50
C ASP A 236 10.96 22.67 -21.85
N ILE A 237 12.09 22.33 -22.45
CA ILE A 237 12.17 21.71 -23.76
C ILE A 237 12.57 20.23 -23.60
N THR A 238 11.83 19.35 -24.26
CA THR A 238 12.21 17.93 -24.38
C THR A 238 12.48 17.57 -25.84
N LEU A 239 13.42 16.66 -26.06
CA LEU A 239 13.76 16.14 -27.39
C LEU A 239 13.04 14.83 -27.63
N LEU A 240 12.40 14.72 -28.82
CA LEU A 240 12.01 13.46 -29.45
C LEU A 240 12.71 13.34 -30.79
N THR A 241 13.24 12.16 -31.09
CA THR A 241 13.88 11.86 -32.37
C THR A 241 13.10 10.75 -33.05
N THR A 242 12.76 10.90 -34.33
CA THR A 242 12.09 9.86 -35.12
C THR A 242 12.91 8.57 -35.11
N THR A 243 12.24 7.42 -35.09
CA THR A 243 12.91 6.11 -35.05
C THR A 243 13.29 5.57 -36.40
N LYS A 244 12.75 6.19 -37.50
CA LYS A 244 13.01 5.82 -38.88
C LYS A 244 13.80 6.93 -39.58
N PRO A 245 14.68 6.60 -40.57
CA PRO A 245 15.32 7.58 -41.37
C PRO A 245 14.31 8.39 -42.23
N PRO A 246 14.56 9.70 -42.45
CA PRO A 246 15.59 10.51 -41.82
C PRO A 246 15.31 10.73 -40.32
N TYR A 247 16.34 10.59 -39.47
CA TYR A 247 16.24 10.80 -38.01
C TYR A 247 16.06 12.29 -37.69
N VAL A 248 14.83 12.76 -37.70
CA VAL A 248 14.49 14.15 -37.43
C VAL A 248 14.38 14.41 -35.93
N LYS A 249 15.04 15.48 -35.47
CA LYS A 249 14.97 15.95 -34.08
C LYS A 249 13.84 16.96 -33.93
N HIS A 250 12.93 16.69 -32.99
CA HIS A 250 11.84 17.59 -32.63
C HIS A 250 12.04 18.11 -31.22
N TYR A 251 12.17 19.41 -31.06
CA TYR A 251 12.27 20.09 -29.76
C TYR A 251 10.87 20.52 -29.34
N ILE A 252 10.33 19.92 -28.29
CA ILE A 252 8.97 20.14 -27.83
C ILE A 252 9.02 20.95 -26.55
N ALA A 253 8.46 22.15 -26.58
CA ALA A 253 8.29 22.98 -25.39
C ALA A 253 6.86 22.92 -24.88
N PHE A 254 6.70 22.88 -23.58
CA PHE A 254 5.39 22.98 -22.91
C PHE A 254 5.41 24.15 -21.95
N VAL A 255 4.39 25.00 -22.00
CA VAL A 255 4.11 25.97 -20.93
C VAL A 255 3.05 25.40 -20.01
N LYS A 256 3.39 25.22 -18.75
CA LYS A 256 2.55 24.60 -17.75
C LYS A 256 2.26 25.53 -16.59
N ASP A 257 1.02 25.63 -16.20
CA ASP A 257 0.61 26.31 -14.98
C ASP A 257 0.90 25.45 -13.72
N ASN A 258 1.48 26.08 -12.71
CA ASN A 258 1.84 25.36 -11.47
C ASN A 258 0.62 24.98 -10.64
N PHE A 259 -0.41 25.82 -10.56
CA PHE A 259 -1.59 25.56 -9.73
C PHE A 259 -2.50 24.49 -10.36
N SER A 260 -2.99 24.74 -11.55
CA SER A 260 -3.91 23.83 -12.25
C SER A 260 -3.22 22.60 -12.83
N LYS A 261 -1.87 22.58 -12.89
CA LYS A 261 -1.07 21.56 -13.59
C LYS A 261 -1.38 21.43 -15.08
N ALA A 262 -2.19 22.32 -15.63
CA ALA A 262 -2.56 22.30 -17.03
C ALA A 262 -1.38 22.71 -17.94
N ILE A 263 -1.27 22.06 -19.08
CA ILE A 263 -0.46 22.52 -20.20
C ILE A 263 -1.28 23.61 -20.88
N LEU A 264 -0.83 24.85 -20.78
CA LEU A 264 -1.51 26.02 -21.35
C LEU A 264 -1.36 26.07 -22.86
N ASP A 265 -0.12 25.80 -23.33
CA ASP A 265 0.21 25.68 -24.72
C ASP A 265 1.49 24.88 -24.93
N TYR A 266 1.78 24.54 -26.20
CA TYR A 266 2.98 23.81 -26.59
C TYR A 266 3.49 24.23 -27.95
N GLY A 267 4.79 24.08 -28.17
CA GLY A 267 5.43 24.29 -29.47
C GLY A 267 6.28 23.10 -29.88
N ILE A 268 6.32 22.79 -31.16
CA ILE A 268 7.19 21.77 -31.75
C ILE A 268 8.14 22.48 -32.74
N PHE A 269 9.43 22.45 -32.46
CA PHE A 269 10.43 23.22 -33.14
C PHE A 269 11.53 22.33 -33.71
N SER A 270 12.21 22.83 -34.78
CA SER A 270 13.39 22.19 -35.35
C SER A 270 14.69 22.51 -34.59
N ASN A 271 14.69 23.58 -33.81
CA ASN A 271 15.86 24.07 -33.07
C ASN A 271 15.46 24.60 -31.68
N ARG A 272 16.47 24.84 -30.84
CA ARG A 272 16.33 25.54 -29.57
C ARG A 272 16.67 26.99 -29.74
N SER A 273 15.68 27.86 -29.85
CA SER A 273 15.91 29.30 -29.89
C SER A 273 15.06 30.00 -28.83
N SER A 274 15.56 31.13 -28.34
CA SER A 274 14.79 31.98 -27.39
C SER A 274 13.60 32.64 -28.08
N GLY A 275 13.64 32.87 -29.38
CA GLY A 275 12.50 33.36 -30.18
C GLY A 275 11.35 32.38 -30.20
N ASN A 276 11.61 31.05 -30.28
CA ASN A 276 10.58 30.04 -30.22
C ASN A 276 9.86 30.03 -28.85
N ILE A 277 10.62 30.18 -27.77
CA ILE A 277 10.04 30.23 -26.42
C ILE A 277 9.28 31.53 -26.20
N ARG A 278 9.81 32.67 -26.71
CA ARG A 278 9.11 33.95 -26.71
C ARG A 278 7.75 33.82 -27.39
N SER A 279 7.72 33.37 -28.65
CA SER A 279 6.47 33.22 -29.42
C SER A 279 5.45 32.31 -28.72
N LEU A 280 5.92 31.24 -28.05
CA LEU A 280 5.04 30.35 -27.26
C LEU A 280 4.42 31.11 -26.08
N PHE A 281 5.18 31.95 -25.37
CA PHE A 281 4.61 32.77 -24.28
C PHE A 281 3.70 33.88 -24.82
N GLU A 282 4.00 34.49 -25.97
CA GLU A 282 3.09 35.45 -26.62
C GLU A 282 1.72 34.82 -26.87
N CYS A 283 1.67 33.61 -27.44
CA CYS A 283 0.43 32.86 -27.64
C CYS A 283 -0.30 32.55 -26.31
N VAL A 284 0.43 32.17 -25.27
CA VAL A 284 -0.17 31.90 -23.95
C VAL A 284 -0.75 33.19 -23.34
N PHE A 285 -0.02 34.29 -23.41
CA PHE A 285 -0.45 35.56 -22.84
C PHE A 285 -1.69 36.13 -23.58
N GLU A 286 -1.72 36.03 -24.89
CA GLU A 286 -2.88 36.37 -25.69
C GLU A 286 -4.08 35.49 -25.38
N LYS A 287 -3.93 34.17 -25.44
CA LYS A 287 -4.96 33.16 -25.24
C LYS A 287 -5.68 33.27 -23.89
N TYR A 288 -4.94 33.63 -22.85
CA TYR A 288 -5.48 33.75 -21.49
C TYR A 288 -5.59 35.19 -21.00
N SER A 289 -5.38 36.18 -21.88
CA SER A 289 -5.45 37.62 -21.59
C SER A 289 -4.58 38.04 -20.40
N LEU A 290 -3.36 37.50 -20.33
CA LEU A 290 -2.50 37.70 -19.16
C LEU A 290 -1.76 39.05 -19.15
N SER A 291 -1.62 39.75 -20.27
CA SER A 291 -0.94 41.02 -20.36
C SER A 291 -1.58 42.14 -19.52
N GLY A 292 -2.88 42.04 -19.24
CA GLY A 292 -3.63 42.98 -18.37
C GLY A 292 -3.82 42.49 -16.93
N ASN A 293 -3.23 41.37 -16.55
CA ASN A 293 -3.42 40.82 -15.20
C ASN A 293 -2.68 41.68 -14.16
N PRO A 294 -3.34 42.22 -13.15
CA PRO A 294 -2.70 43.04 -12.11
C PRO A 294 -1.78 42.25 -11.17
N GLU A 295 -1.87 40.93 -11.17
CA GLU A 295 -1.13 40.08 -10.26
C GLU A 295 0.18 39.56 -10.88
N GLN A 296 1.22 39.45 -10.07
CA GLN A 296 2.53 39.00 -10.51
C GLN A 296 2.51 37.58 -11.09
N ILE A 297 3.07 37.43 -12.30
CA ILE A 297 3.31 36.17 -12.98
C ILE A 297 4.81 35.86 -12.94
N SER A 298 5.19 34.67 -12.53
CA SER A 298 6.59 34.26 -12.53
C SER A 298 6.81 33.13 -13.51
N ILE A 299 7.74 33.33 -14.46
CA ILE A 299 8.14 32.30 -15.42
C ILE A 299 9.32 31.53 -14.84
N VAL A 300 9.12 30.24 -14.62
CA VAL A 300 10.11 29.31 -14.09
C VAL A 300 10.72 28.51 -15.25
N CYS A 301 12.01 28.65 -15.46
CA CYS A 301 12.75 27.93 -16.48
C CYS A 301 14.15 27.56 -15.98
N ASP A 302 14.85 26.73 -16.72
CA ASP A 302 16.26 26.45 -16.46
C ASP A 302 17.19 27.58 -16.93
N GLY A 303 18.51 27.42 -16.69
CA GLY A 303 19.53 28.38 -17.08
C GLY A 303 19.95 28.32 -18.55
N GLY A 304 19.25 27.54 -19.40
CA GLY A 304 19.57 27.32 -20.79
C GLY A 304 19.60 28.61 -21.65
N SER A 305 20.29 28.55 -22.77
CA SER A 305 20.39 29.69 -23.69
C SER A 305 19.06 30.06 -24.33
N GLU A 306 18.19 29.10 -24.53
CA GLU A 306 16.82 29.26 -25.02
C GLU A 306 15.92 30.10 -24.12
N ASN A 307 16.29 30.22 -22.85
CA ASN A 307 15.57 30.99 -21.85
C ASN A 307 16.21 32.38 -21.60
N LYS A 308 17.04 32.84 -22.50
CA LYS A 308 17.75 34.15 -22.47
C LYS A 308 17.40 34.96 -23.74
N GLY A 309 18.11 36.04 -23.97
CA GLY A 309 17.97 36.82 -25.19
C GLY A 309 16.55 37.36 -25.42
N GLU A 310 15.91 36.98 -26.53
CA GLU A 310 14.60 37.49 -26.95
C GLU A 310 13.48 37.27 -25.90
N LEU A 311 13.51 36.18 -25.19
CA LEU A 311 12.53 35.93 -24.10
C LEU A 311 12.65 36.98 -22.98
N LEU A 312 13.90 37.33 -22.59
CA LEU A 312 14.11 38.35 -21.55
C LEU A 312 13.73 39.74 -22.02
N LEU A 313 14.04 40.08 -23.31
CA LEU A 313 13.63 41.35 -23.91
C LEU A 313 12.10 41.47 -23.94
N TRP A 314 11.41 40.43 -24.37
CA TRP A 314 9.95 40.39 -24.37
C TRP A 314 9.36 40.55 -22.96
N MET A 315 9.93 39.86 -21.95
CA MET A 315 9.48 40.01 -20.56
C MET A 315 9.66 41.44 -20.04
N ALA A 316 10.75 42.10 -20.41
CA ALA A 316 11.02 43.51 -20.04
C ALA A 316 10.07 44.50 -20.70
N GLN A 317 9.51 44.16 -21.86
CA GLN A 317 8.56 44.99 -22.61
C GLN A 317 7.11 44.88 -22.07
N GLN A 318 6.83 43.92 -21.20
CA GLN A 318 5.48 43.81 -20.60
C GLN A 318 5.19 45.08 -19.79
N VAL A 319 4.02 45.68 -20.05
CA VAL A 319 3.62 47.02 -19.59
C VAL A 319 3.61 47.18 -18.06
N VAL A 320 3.57 46.10 -17.34
CA VAL A 320 3.62 46.12 -15.87
C VAL A 320 4.77 45.21 -15.41
N PRO A 321 5.61 45.64 -14.43
CA PRO A 321 6.76 44.86 -13.96
C PRO A 321 6.35 43.61 -13.17
N HIS A 322 5.25 42.97 -13.53
CA HIS A 322 4.69 41.81 -12.88
C HIS A 322 5.12 40.47 -13.50
N VAL A 323 5.84 40.48 -14.63
CA VAL A 323 6.40 39.24 -15.20
C VAL A 323 7.83 39.08 -14.72
N LYS A 324 8.06 38.11 -13.83
CA LYS A 324 9.36 37.82 -13.23
C LYS A 324 9.91 36.51 -13.75
N LYS A 325 11.19 36.46 -14.08
CA LYS A 325 11.89 35.19 -14.35
C LYS A 325 12.44 34.59 -13.06
N LEU A 326 12.22 33.28 -12.86
CA LEU A 326 12.86 32.47 -11.83
C LEU A 326 13.68 31.36 -12.48
N THR A 327 14.97 31.31 -12.17
CA THR A 327 15.87 30.30 -12.72
C THR A 327 15.95 29.08 -11.78
N ALA A 328 15.66 27.91 -12.32
CA ALA A 328 15.80 26.68 -11.56
C ALA A 328 17.28 26.40 -11.22
N GLY A 329 17.52 25.99 -9.99
CA GLY A 329 18.86 25.82 -9.44
C GLY A 329 19.48 27.09 -8.85
N VAL A 330 18.93 28.28 -9.13
CA VAL A 330 19.36 29.57 -8.58
C VAL A 330 18.27 30.14 -7.65
N ASP A 331 17.13 30.51 -8.23
CA ASP A 331 16.02 31.13 -7.51
C ASP A 331 15.09 30.09 -6.87
N VAL A 332 14.94 28.95 -7.50
CA VAL A 332 14.10 27.82 -7.06
C VAL A 332 14.88 26.51 -7.16
N LYS A 333 14.64 25.58 -6.23
CA LYS A 333 15.44 24.33 -6.11
C LYS A 333 15.39 23.43 -7.35
N SER A 334 14.32 23.44 -8.15
CA SER A 334 14.22 22.64 -9.37
C SER A 334 13.04 23.03 -10.26
N ASN A 335 13.12 22.71 -11.56
CA ASN A 335 12.00 22.78 -12.51
C ASN A 335 11.23 21.43 -12.58
N SER A 336 11.05 20.77 -11.44
CA SER A 336 10.44 19.43 -11.34
C SER A 336 9.03 19.35 -11.94
N MET A 337 8.35 20.48 -12.06
CA MET A 337 7.02 20.56 -12.65
C MET A 337 7.06 20.27 -14.16
N SER A 338 8.02 20.85 -14.89
CA SER A 338 8.24 20.58 -16.32
C SER A 338 8.82 19.19 -16.55
N GLU A 339 9.80 18.77 -15.73
CA GLU A 339 10.35 17.41 -15.78
C GLU A 339 9.24 16.35 -15.65
N SER A 340 8.22 16.62 -14.83
CA SER A 340 7.07 15.72 -14.67
C SER A 340 6.25 15.58 -15.95
N VAL A 341 6.09 16.63 -16.76
CA VAL A 341 5.38 16.57 -18.06
C VAL A 341 6.13 15.68 -19.03
N HIS A 342 7.45 15.87 -19.12
CA HIS A 342 8.30 15.06 -19.98
C HIS A 342 8.27 13.58 -19.59
N HIS A 343 8.28 13.30 -18.30
CA HIS A 343 8.14 11.92 -17.80
C HIS A 343 6.79 11.32 -18.19
N ILE A 344 5.69 12.07 -18.00
CA ILE A 344 4.33 11.62 -18.35
C ILE A 344 4.24 11.37 -19.86
N LEU A 345 4.75 12.30 -20.70
CA LEU A 345 4.77 12.12 -22.14
C LEU A 345 5.48 10.84 -22.53
N LYS A 346 6.77 10.69 -22.11
CA LYS A 346 7.64 9.60 -22.57
C LYS A 346 7.24 8.23 -22.00
N HIS A 347 6.88 8.15 -20.72
CA HIS A 347 6.67 6.88 -20.01
C HIS A 347 5.21 6.49 -19.84
N GLU A 348 4.31 7.45 -19.63
CA GLU A 348 2.89 7.14 -19.41
C GLU A 348 2.13 7.11 -20.76
N PHE A 349 2.32 8.14 -21.60
CA PHE A 349 1.56 8.29 -22.84
C PHE A 349 2.20 7.57 -24.03
N LEU A 350 3.44 7.89 -24.37
CA LEU A 350 4.15 7.28 -25.50
C LEU A 350 4.70 5.88 -25.18
N ARG A 351 4.87 5.54 -23.89
CA ARG A 351 5.38 4.26 -23.41
C ARG A 351 6.72 3.86 -24.04
N GLY A 352 7.61 4.84 -24.25
CA GLY A 352 8.91 4.65 -24.85
C GLY A 352 8.91 4.52 -26.39
N LYS A 353 7.73 4.58 -27.03
CA LYS A 353 7.61 4.54 -28.50
C LYS A 353 7.47 5.95 -29.05
N VAL A 354 8.28 6.31 -30.03
CA VAL A 354 8.15 7.58 -30.74
C VAL A 354 7.22 7.37 -31.94
N PRO A 355 6.09 8.07 -32.02
CA PRO A 355 5.15 7.94 -33.14
C PRO A 355 5.69 8.56 -34.42
N ASP A 356 5.23 8.08 -35.58
CA ASP A 356 5.55 8.66 -36.87
C ASP A 356 4.93 10.08 -37.01
N ASP A 357 3.69 10.26 -36.55
CA ASP A 357 3.01 11.57 -36.47
C ASP A 357 3.24 12.18 -35.05
N ILE A 358 4.31 12.95 -34.93
CA ILE A 358 4.65 13.62 -33.66
C ILE A 358 3.68 14.76 -33.36
N HIS A 359 3.25 15.55 -34.37
CA HIS A 359 2.31 16.65 -34.15
C HIS A 359 0.99 16.21 -33.60
N GLY A 360 0.35 15.21 -34.24
CA GLY A 360 -0.91 14.65 -33.74
C GLY A 360 -0.75 13.94 -32.42
N ALA A 361 0.39 13.28 -32.18
CA ALA A 361 0.63 12.63 -30.89
C ALA A 361 0.76 13.64 -29.74
N ILE A 362 1.44 14.76 -29.94
CA ILE A 362 1.56 15.80 -28.91
C ILE A 362 0.21 16.49 -28.67
N ALA A 363 -0.58 16.76 -29.71
CA ALA A 363 -1.92 17.30 -29.55
C ALA A 363 -2.82 16.35 -28.70
N ARG A 364 -2.81 15.05 -29.02
CA ARG A 364 -3.52 14.04 -28.23
C ARG A 364 -2.99 13.93 -26.79
N PHE A 365 -1.68 14.06 -26.61
CA PHE A 365 -1.08 14.06 -25.27
C PHE A 365 -1.57 15.24 -24.43
N VAL A 366 -1.60 16.45 -24.97
CA VAL A 366 -2.07 17.65 -24.27
C VAL A 366 -3.56 17.49 -23.89
N THR A 367 -4.38 16.97 -24.81
CA THR A 367 -5.77 16.67 -24.54
C THR A 367 -5.92 15.64 -23.41
N TYR A 368 -5.17 14.55 -23.48
CA TYR A 368 -5.14 13.52 -22.43
C TYR A 368 -4.70 14.11 -21.07
N HIS A 369 -3.60 14.86 -21.06
CA HIS A 369 -3.03 15.45 -19.86
C HIS A 369 -4.02 16.39 -19.16
N ASN A 370 -4.67 17.26 -19.95
CA ASN A 370 -5.54 18.31 -19.42
C ASN A 370 -6.95 17.82 -19.07
N ASN A 371 -7.50 16.84 -19.81
CA ASN A 371 -8.93 16.46 -19.70
C ASN A 371 -9.18 15.06 -19.14
N GLU A 372 -8.18 14.14 -19.20
CA GLU A 372 -8.43 12.74 -18.83
C GLU A 372 -7.58 12.27 -17.63
N ARG A 373 -6.54 13.02 -17.32
CA ARG A 373 -5.66 12.74 -16.21
C ARG A 373 -6.13 13.46 -14.95
N TYR A 374 -6.07 12.77 -13.81
CA TYR A 374 -6.46 13.30 -12.51
C TYR A 374 -5.23 13.38 -11.60
N PRO A 375 -4.58 14.54 -11.47
CA PRO A 375 -3.51 14.76 -10.50
C PRO A 375 -4.01 14.47 -9.08
N LEU A 376 -3.15 13.88 -8.24
CA LEU A 376 -3.51 13.51 -6.88
C LEU A 376 -3.98 14.71 -6.05
N GLU A 377 -3.33 15.84 -6.25
CA GLU A 377 -3.59 17.11 -5.55
C GLU A 377 -4.94 17.75 -5.92
N HIS A 378 -5.54 17.33 -7.03
CA HIS A 378 -6.82 17.85 -7.51
C HIS A 378 -8.05 17.07 -7.03
N TYR A 379 -7.84 15.99 -6.26
CA TYR A 379 -8.92 15.22 -5.64
C TYR A 379 -10.05 14.82 -6.61
N GLY A 380 -9.67 14.45 -7.86
CA GLY A 380 -10.59 14.01 -8.91
C GLY A 380 -11.11 15.11 -9.83
N TYR A 381 -10.50 16.29 -9.82
CA TYR A 381 -10.63 17.25 -10.92
C TYR A 381 -9.52 17.02 -11.95
N THR A 382 -9.81 17.31 -13.21
CA THR A 382 -8.83 17.38 -14.28
C THR A 382 -8.08 18.71 -14.21
N CYS A 383 -6.95 18.80 -14.93
CA CYS A 383 -6.20 20.04 -14.98
C CYS A 383 -7.04 21.20 -15.56
N ASN A 384 -7.82 20.95 -16.62
CA ASN A 384 -8.67 21.95 -17.23
C ASN A 384 -9.85 22.38 -16.35
N GLU A 385 -10.41 21.48 -15.53
CA GLU A 385 -11.46 21.88 -14.59
C GLU A 385 -10.93 22.86 -13.55
N VAL A 386 -9.71 22.62 -13.03
CA VAL A 386 -9.06 23.53 -12.06
C VAL A 386 -8.67 24.83 -12.75
N LEU A 387 -8.15 24.79 -13.98
CA LEU A 387 -7.84 26.00 -14.76
C LEU A 387 -9.09 26.89 -14.99
N ARG A 388 -10.27 26.27 -15.13
CA ARG A 388 -11.56 26.96 -15.28
C ARG A 388 -12.20 27.37 -13.94
N GLY A 389 -11.47 27.28 -12.82
CA GLY A 389 -11.90 27.76 -11.52
C GLY A 389 -12.44 26.71 -10.57
N ALA A 390 -12.36 25.41 -10.89
CA ALA A 390 -12.72 24.39 -9.93
C ALA A 390 -11.70 24.37 -8.76
N ILE A 391 -12.20 24.43 -7.54
CA ILE A 391 -11.38 24.43 -6.32
C ILE A 391 -11.18 22.97 -5.89
N PRO A 392 -9.92 22.47 -5.82
CA PRO A 392 -9.63 21.12 -5.34
C PRO A 392 -10.08 20.93 -3.89
N ASP A 393 -11.03 20.01 -3.68
CA ASP A 393 -11.54 19.67 -2.35
C ASP A 393 -11.23 18.21 -2.01
N ARG A 394 -10.48 18.02 -0.94
CA ARG A 394 -10.13 16.70 -0.40
C ARG A 394 -11.36 15.87 0.00
N HIS A 395 -12.44 16.51 0.40
CA HIS A 395 -13.65 15.88 0.91
C HIS A 395 -14.74 15.71 -0.16
N ARG A 396 -14.48 16.09 -1.40
CA ARG A 396 -15.42 16.02 -2.53
C ARG A 396 -16.25 14.73 -2.61
N PHE A 397 -15.65 13.59 -2.30
CA PHE A 397 -16.30 12.28 -2.38
C PHE A 397 -16.62 11.67 -1.01
N ALA A 398 -16.41 12.39 0.10
CA ALA A 398 -16.48 11.84 1.46
C ALA A 398 -17.89 11.28 1.77
N SER A 399 -18.95 12.01 1.46
CA SER A 399 -20.34 11.58 1.69
C SER A 399 -20.67 10.30 0.92
N LYS A 400 -20.31 10.24 -0.36
CA LYS A 400 -20.56 9.07 -1.22
C LYS A 400 -19.74 7.86 -0.78
N ILE A 401 -18.53 8.07 -0.31
CA ILE A 401 -17.68 6.98 0.24
C ILE A 401 -18.29 6.44 1.53
N ALA A 402 -18.80 7.32 2.40
CA ALA A 402 -19.47 6.93 3.63
C ALA A 402 -20.76 6.14 3.35
N GLU A 403 -21.61 6.63 2.45
CA GLU A 403 -22.85 5.96 2.01
C GLU A 403 -22.54 4.57 1.44
N ALA A 404 -21.63 4.48 0.48
CA ALA A 404 -21.18 3.19 -0.07
C ALA A 404 -20.61 2.25 1.01
N GLY A 405 -19.98 2.81 2.04
CA GLY A 405 -19.52 2.07 3.22
C GLY A 405 -20.65 1.40 3.98
N GLN A 406 -21.76 2.09 4.19
CA GLN A 406 -22.95 1.55 4.88
C GLN A 406 -23.63 0.47 4.04
N ILE A 407 -23.85 0.72 2.75
CA ILE A 407 -24.41 -0.26 1.81
C ILE A 407 -23.55 -1.54 1.83
N ARG A 408 -22.24 -1.40 1.73
CA ARG A 408 -21.28 -2.52 1.74
C ARG A 408 -21.35 -3.33 3.03
N ILE A 409 -21.46 -2.67 4.20
CA ILE A 409 -21.60 -3.35 5.49
C ILE A 409 -22.88 -4.19 5.51
N TRP A 410 -23.97 -3.65 4.99
CA TRP A 410 -25.24 -4.37 4.91
C TRP A 410 -25.15 -5.57 3.95
N GLU A 411 -24.65 -5.37 2.74
CA GLU A 411 -24.46 -6.44 1.73
C GLU A 411 -23.54 -7.55 2.28
N ASN A 412 -22.41 -7.19 2.86
CA ASN A 412 -21.44 -8.16 3.38
C ASN A 412 -21.95 -8.94 4.60
N LYS A 413 -22.79 -8.33 5.47
CA LYS A 413 -23.44 -9.04 6.57
C LYS A 413 -24.46 -10.06 6.06
N ASN A 414 -25.17 -9.74 4.99
CA ASN A 414 -26.18 -10.58 4.36
C ASN A 414 -25.59 -11.54 3.31
N PHE A 415 -24.29 -11.45 3.05
CA PHE A 415 -23.63 -12.32 2.09
C PHE A 415 -23.85 -13.80 2.43
N GLY A 416 -24.46 -14.53 1.49
CA GLY A 416 -24.84 -15.92 1.65
C GLY A 416 -23.64 -16.85 1.56
N CYS A 417 -22.85 -16.92 2.62
CA CYS A 417 -21.77 -17.90 2.75
C CYS A 417 -22.42 -19.27 3.04
N LYS A 418 -23.01 -19.92 2.04
CA LYS A 418 -23.44 -21.32 2.14
C LYS A 418 -22.18 -22.17 2.25
N ALA A 419 -22.07 -22.86 3.38
CA ALA A 419 -21.15 -23.97 3.70
C ALA A 419 -19.95 -24.16 2.75
N ILE A 420 -18.76 -24.01 3.29
CA ILE A 420 -17.42 -24.52 2.85
C ILE A 420 -17.10 -24.58 1.34
N ARG A 421 -18.05 -24.93 0.48
CA ARG A 421 -17.91 -24.98 -0.98
C ARG A 421 -18.19 -23.65 -1.69
N GLY A 422 -18.84 -22.70 -1.03
CA GLY A 422 -19.37 -21.48 -1.67
C GLY A 422 -18.32 -20.34 -1.90
N CYS A 423 -17.30 -20.22 -1.08
CA CYS A 423 -16.32 -19.13 -1.26
C CYS A 423 -15.35 -19.36 -2.42
N GLU A 424 -15.08 -20.61 -2.79
CA GLU A 424 -14.24 -20.94 -3.95
C GLU A 424 -15.04 -21.01 -5.25
N SER A 425 -16.27 -21.52 -5.19
CA SER A 425 -17.14 -21.62 -6.38
C SER A 425 -17.63 -20.25 -6.87
N ALA A 426 -17.82 -19.28 -5.98
CA ALA A 426 -18.23 -17.93 -6.41
C ALA A 426 -17.13 -17.18 -7.19
N VAL A 427 -15.86 -17.44 -6.87
CA VAL A 427 -14.73 -16.86 -7.62
C VAL A 427 -14.55 -17.53 -8.98
N ILE A 428 -14.85 -18.83 -9.08
CA ILE A 428 -14.71 -19.62 -10.32
C ILE A 428 -15.93 -19.41 -11.25
N ALA A 429 -17.12 -19.28 -10.71
CA ALA A 429 -18.33 -19.05 -11.51
C ALA A 429 -18.36 -17.67 -12.18
N THR A 430 -17.85 -16.63 -11.49
CA THR A 430 -17.80 -15.28 -12.09
C THR A 430 -16.71 -15.11 -13.15
N ASN A 431 -15.69 -15.99 -13.20
CA ASN A 431 -14.72 -16.01 -14.28
C ASN A 431 -15.24 -16.71 -15.55
N LYS A 432 -16.34 -17.48 -15.48
CA LYS A 432 -16.96 -18.13 -16.66
C LYS A 432 -18.03 -17.26 -17.33
N GLU A 433 -18.70 -16.38 -16.60
CA GLU A 433 -19.74 -15.51 -17.17
C GLU A 433 -19.20 -14.23 -17.84
N VAL A 434 -17.91 -13.92 -17.69
CA VAL A 434 -17.29 -12.72 -18.29
C VAL A 434 -16.66 -13.00 -19.66
N ASN A 435 -16.67 -14.25 -20.13
CA ASN A 435 -16.06 -14.64 -21.40
C ASN A 435 -17.04 -14.93 -22.55
N ASP A 436 -18.34 -14.61 -22.41
CA ASP A 436 -19.24 -14.62 -23.54
C ASP A 436 -19.28 -13.24 -24.21
N PRO A 437 -18.90 -13.11 -25.47
CA PRO A 437 -18.96 -11.85 -26.21
C PRO A 437 -20.35 -11.64 -26.75
N GLU A 438 -20.99 -10.56 -26.37
CA GLU A 438 -21.96 -9.85 -27.18
C GLU A 438 -21.48 -8.43 -27.48
#